data_813e0009fde3e9750fe4ad6f44775771
#
_entry.id   813e0009fde3e9750fe4ad6f44775771
#
_cell.length_a   1.000
_cell.length_b   1.000
_cell.length_c   1.000
_cell.angle_alpha   90.00
_cell.angle_beta   90.00
_cell.angle_gamma   90.00
#
_symmetry.space_group_name_H-M   'P 1'
#
loop_
_entity.id
_entity.type
_entity.pdbx_description
1 polymer ?
#
loop_
_entity_poly.entity_id
_entity_poly.type
_entity_poly.pdbx_seq_one_letter_code
_entity_poly.pdbx_strand_id
1 'polypeptide(L)'
;MARYYADTYALVEILRGSSAYERYAGEELVTSEFNLLELAYALTRDYGREKAVEVLRIVRAFVTIVQTTDEDYAEASALRIELKKQDKNLSLIDALGYVLAKRLRILFLTGDREFKDLDNVEYVK
;
A
#
# COMPACT_ATOMS: atom_id res chain seq x y z
N MET A 1 5.22 -14.28 -13.21
CA MET A 1 4.71 -12.96 -12.83
C MET A 1 5.06 -12.67 -11.38
N ALA A 2 5.65 -11.52 -11.12
CA ALA A 2 5.99 -11.14 -9.75
C ALA A 2 4.75 -10.65 -9.00
N ARG A 3 4.77 -10.79 -7.68
CA ARG A 3 3.72 -10.30 -6.79
C ARG A 3 4.30 -9.20 -5.91
N TYR A 4 3.52 -8.15 -5.70
CA TYR A 4 3.91 -7.03 -4.85
C TYR A 4 2.74 -6.65 -3.95
N TYR A 5 3.06 -6.19 -2.74
CA TYR A 5 2.07 -5.49 -1.93
C TYR A 5 2.12 -4.03 -2.35
N ALA A 6 1.02 -3.52 -2.87
CA ALA A 6 0.93 -2.12 -3.30
C ALA A 6 0.34 -1.29 -2.17
N ASP A 7 1.12 -0.32 -1.67
CA ASP A 7 0.58 0.63 -0.70
C ASP A 7 -0.26 1.69 -1.43
N THR A 8 -0.83 2.62 -0.68
CA THR A 8 -1.69 3.65 -1.25
C THR A 8 -0.94 4.51 -2.26
N TYR A 9 0.32 4.83 -2.00
CA TYR A 9 1.17 5.58 -2.94
C TYR A 9 1.26 4.85 -4.28
N ALA A 10 1.57 3.57 -4.24
CA ALA A 10 1.71 2.75 -5.45
C ALA A 10 0.39 2.67 -6.22
N LEU A 11 -0.73 2.47 -5.52
CA LEU A 11 -2.04 2.41 -6.16
C LEU A 11 -2.37 3.71 -6.87
N VAL A 12 -2.10 4.84 -6.23
CA VAL A 12 -2.33 6.16 -6.84
C VAL A 12 -1.50 6.34 -8.09
N GLU A 13 -0.22 5.97 -8.05
CA GLU A 13 0.69 6.15 -9.20
C GLU A 13 0.31 5.24 -10.36
N ILE A 14 -0.14 4.02 -10.08
CA ILE A 14 -0.63 3.11 -11.11
C ILE A 14 -1.89 3.69 -11.76
N LEU A 15 -2.82 4.20 -10.96
CA LEU A 15 -4.04 4.80 -11.48
C LEU A 15 -3.78 6.05 -12.31
N ARG A 16 -2.74 6.80 -11.97
CA ARG A 16 -2.34 7.98 -12.73
C ARG A 16 -1.65 7.65 -14.06
N GLY A 17 -1.26 6.40 -14.25
CA GLY A 17 -0.48 6.02 -15.41
C GLY A 17 0.95 6.54 -15.37
N SER A 18 1.51 6.71 -14.17
CA SER A 18 2.87 7.16 -13.97
C SER A 18 3.85 6.24 -14.69
N SER A 19 4.77 6.80 -15.49
CA SER A 19 5.69 5.99 -16.30
C SER A 19 6.58 5.08 -15.44
N ALA A 20 6.98 5.54 -14.25
CA ALA A 20 7.80 4.75 -13.34
C ALA A 20 7.06 3.50 -12.85
N TYR A 21 5.73 3.49 -12.88
CA TYR A 21 4.92 2.39 -12.38
C TYR A 21 4.31 1.52 -13.48
N GLU A 22 4.54 1.83 -14.76
CA GLU A 22 3.96 1.07 -15.87
C GLU A 22 4.24 -0.42 -15.79
N ARG A 23 5.48 -0.80 -15.45
CA ARG A 23 5.86 -2.21 -15.38
C ARG A 23 5.12 -2.96 -14.26
N TYR A 24 4.65 -2.26 -13.25
CA TYR A 24 3.96 -2.88 -12.11
C TYR A 24 2.47 -3.06 -12.36
N ALA A 25 1.90 -2.28 -13.26
CA ALA A 25 0.46 -2.38 -13.58
C ALA A 25 0.08 -3.76 -14.13
N GLY A 26 1.04 -4.45 -14.76
CA GLY A 26 0.80 -5.80 -15.30
C GLY A 26 1.15 -6.93 -14.33
N GLU A 27 1.66 -6.61 -13.14
CA GLU A 27 2.04 -7.61 -12.15
C GLU A 27 0.87 -7.95 -11.23
N GLU A 28 1.02 -9.01 -10.45
CA GLU A 28 0.01 -9.37 -9.45
C GLU A 28 0.16 -8.47 -8.23
N LEU A 29 -0.88 -7.69 -7.94
CA LEU A 29 -0.86 -6.72 -6.84
C LEU A 29 -1.76 -7.18 -5.71
N VAL A 30 -1.25 -7.09 -4.49
CA VAL A 30 -1.98 -7.39 -3.26
C VAL A 30 -2.07 -6.10 -2.46
N THR A 31 -3.18 -5.87 -1.80
CA THR A 31 -3.34 -4.73 -0.89
C THR A 31 -4.31 -5.10 0.22
N SER A 32 -4.67 -4.15 1.05
CA SER A 32 -5.62 -4.38 2.15
C SER A 32 -6.79 -3.41 2.07
N GLU A 33 -7.86 -3.71 2.79
CA GLU A 33 -9.00 -2.79 2.90
C GLU A 33 -8.58 -1.44 3.49
N PHE A 34 -7.56 -1.43 4.35
CA PHE A 34 -7.08 -0.19 4.95
C PHE A 34 -6.44 0.73 3.91
N ASN A 35 -5.69 0.16 2.97
CA ASN A 35 -5.14 0.94 1.85
C ASN A 35 -6.25 1.43 0.93
N LEU A 36 -7.30 0.62 0.73
CA LEU A 36 -8.44 1.06 -0.07
C LEU A 36 -9.18 2.21 0.61
N LEU A 37 -9.27 2.20 1.94
CA LEU A 37 -9.86 3.31 2.67
C LEU A 37 -9.06 4.60 2.47
N GLU A 38 -7.75 4.53 2.57
CA GLU A 38 -6.89 5.69 2.29
C GLU A 38 -7.03 6.18 0.85
N LEU A 39 -7.08 5.23 -0.08
CA LEU A 39 -7.28 5.55 -1.50
C LEU A 39 -8.62 6.22 -1.71
N ALA A 40 -9.67 5.74 -1.05
CA ALA A 40 -11.00 6.33 -1.11
C ALA A 40 -10.97 7.78 -0.64
N TYR A 41 -10.23 8.07 0.42
CA TYR A 41 -10.09 9.44 0.92
C TYR A 41 -9.47 10.34 -0.15
N ALA A 42 -8.36 9.90 -0.73
CA ALA A 42 -7.66 10.68 -1.76
C ALA A 42 -8.55 10.93 -2.99
N LEU A 43 -9.23 9.89 -3.45
CA LEU A 43 -10.11 9.98 -4.61
C LEU A 43 -11.31 10.89 -4.34
N THR A 44 -11.89 10.79 -3.15
CA THR A 44 -13.05 11.62 -2.77
C THR A 44 -12.64 13.09 -2.68
N ARG A 45 -11.48 13.36 -2.07
CA ARG A 45 -10.96 14.72 -1.96
C ARG A 45 -10.75 15.34 -3.33
N ASP A 46 -10.21 14.57 -4.29
CA ASP A 46 -9.80 15.10 -5.59
C ASP A 46 -10.92 15.05 -6.64
N TYR A 47 -11.82 14.08 -6.57
CA TYR A 47 -12.81 13.84 -7.63
C TYR A 47 -14.25 13.69 -7.15
N GLY A 48 -14.48 13.66 -5.84
CA GLY A 48 -15.83 13.51 -5.29
C GLY A 48 -16.22 12.05 -5.05
N ARG A 49 -17.32 11.88 -4.29
CA ARG A 49 -17.75 10.57 -3.79
C ARG A 49 -18.10 9.57 -4.88
N GLU A 50 -18.84 10.02 -5.90
CA GLU A 50 -19.30 9.12 -6.96
C GLU A 50 -18.13 8.54 -7.75
N LYS A 51 -17.17 9.39 -8.10
CA LYS A 51 -15.98 8.97 -8.83
C LYS A 51 -15.12 8.05 -7.97
N ALA A 52 -15.01 8.34 -6.68
CA ALA A 52 -14.25 7.50 -5.76
C ALA A 52 -14.80 6.07 -5.74
N VAL A 53 -16.13 5.92 -5.63
CA VAL A 53 -16.74 4.58 -5.63
C VAL A 53 -16.48 3.85 -6.94
N GLU A 54 -16.61 4.56 -8.06
CA GLU A 54 -16.37 4.00 -9.39
C GLU A 54 -14.93 3.47 -9.51
N VAL A 55 -13.95 4.28 -9.12
CA VAL A 55 -12.53 3.90 -9.21
C VAL A 55 -12.19 2.76 -8.25
N LEU A 56 -12.74 2.78 -7.02
CA LEU A 56 -12.52 1.68 -6.08
C LEU A 56 -13.00 0.34 -6.63
N ARG A 57 -14.13 0.33 -7.32
CA ARG A 57 -14.63 -0.90 -7.96
C ARG A 57 -13.66 -1.40 -9.02
N ILE A 58 -13.08 -0.49 -9.79
CA ILE A 58 -12.07 -0.83 -10.79
C ILE A 58 -10.83 -1.42 -10.12
N VAL A 59 -10.36 -0.79 -9.05
CA VAL A 59 -9.17 -1.27 -8.32
C VAL A 59 -9.42 -2.68 -7.79
N ARG A 60 -10.59 -2.93 -7.19
CA ARG A 60 -10.93 -4.26 -6.67
C ARG A 60 -10.89 -5.35 -7.75
N ALA A 61 -11.09 -4.97 -9.00
CA ALA A 61 -11.08 -5.93 -10.10
C ALA A 61 -9.65 -6.39 -10.47
N PHE A 62 -8.61 -5.61 -10.13
CA PHE A 62 -7.25 -5.98 -10.49
C PHE A 62 -6.30 -6.21 -9.31
N VAL A 63 -6.76 -6.08 -8.08
CA VAL A 63 -5.93 -6.39 -6.91
C VAL A 63 -6.50 -7.57 -6.14
N THR A 64 -5.65 -8.23 -5.38
CA THR A 64 -6.07 -9.23 -4.40
C THR A 64 -6.10 -8.55 -3.03
N ILE A 65 -7.21 -8.70 -2.31
CA ILE A 65 -7.34 -8.13 -0.96
C ILE A 65 -6.92 -9.18 0.05
N VAL A 66 -5.89 -8.86 0.84
CA VAL A 66 -5.43 -9.76 1.88
C VAL A 66 -6.28 -9.56 3.14
N GLN A 67 -6.67 -10.68 3.76
CA GLN A 67 -7.35 -10.63 5.05
C GLN A 67 -6.35 -10.37 6.15
N THR A 68 -6.72 -9.50 7.09
CA THR A 68 -5.87 -9.13 8.20
C THR A 68 -6.29 -9.86 9.46
N THR A 69 -5.36 -10.03 10.39
CA THR A 69 -5.58 -10.74 11.65
C THR A 69 -5.19 -9.86 12.83
N ASP A 70 -5.58 -10.25 14.03
CA ASP A 70 -5.18 -9.54 15.24
C ASP A 70 -3.65 -9.55 15.41
N GLU A 71 -2.99 -10.65 15.01
CA GLU A 71 -1.53 -10.73 15.04
C GLU A 71 -0.89 -9.70 14.12
N ASP A 72 -1.46 -9.50 12.94
CA ASP A 72 -1.00 -8.46 12.00
C ASP A 72 -1.11 -7.08 12.64
N TYR A 73 -2.20 -6.81 13.34
CA TYR A 73 -2.41 -5.51 13.97
C TYR A 73 -1.42 -5.27 15.10
N ALA A 74 -1.17 -6.28 15.92
CA ALA A 74 -0.19 -6.17 17.01
C ALA A 74 1.23 -5.97 16.46
N GLU A 75 1.60 -6.72 15.42
CA GLU A 75 2.90 -6.58 14.76
C GLU A 75 3.08 -5.18 14.16
N ALA A 76 2.06 -4.70 13.45
CA ALA A 76 2.09 -3.36 12.84
C ALA A 76 2.23 -2.28 13.92
N SER A 77 1.52 -2.44 15.02
CA SER A 77 1.57 -1.50 16.14
C SER A 77 2.96 -1.48 16.78
N ALA A 78 3.54 -2.65 17.02
CA ALA A 78 4.89 -2.76 17.57
C ALA A 78 5.92 -2.14 16.64
N LEU A 79 5.80 -2.39 15.34
CA LEU A 79 6.70 -1.82 14.33
C LEU A 79 6.63 -0.30 14.33
N ARG A 80 5.42 0.25 14.33
CA ARG A 80 5.24 1.70 14.33
C ARG A 80 5.88 2.34 15.56
N ILE A 81 5.67 1.74 16.73
CA ILE A 81 6.26 2.24 17.98
C ILE A 81 7.79 2.22 17.89
N GLU A 82 8.36 1.12 17.41
CA GLU A 82 9.81 0.98 17.31
C GLU A 82 10.41 1.97 16.29
N LEU A 83 9.79 2.12 15.12
CA LEU A 83 10.30 3.03 14.10
C LEU A 83 10.18 4.49 14.52
N LYS A 84 9.15 4.84 15.30
CA LYS A 84 9.02 6.19 15.82
C LYS A 84 10.17 6.55 16.74
N LYS A 85 10.69 5.58 17.50
CA LYS A 85 11.87 5.79 18.36
C LYS A 85 13.11 6.09 17.54
N GLN A 86 13.13 5.68 16.26
CA GLN A 86 14.23 5.92 15.32
C GLN A 86 13.95 7.14 14.43
N ASP A 87 13.01 8.00 14.80
CA ASP A 87 12.58 9.17 14.03
C ASP A 87 12.03 8.85 12.65
N LYS A 88 11.47 7.66 12.47
CA LYS A 88 10.77 7.29 11.24
C LYS A 88 9.28 7.47 11.44
N ASN A 89 8.66 8.21 10.54
CA ASN A 89 7.26 8.63 10.64
C ASN A 89 6.37 7.81 9.70
N LEU A 90 6.15 6.55 10.04
CA LEU A 90 5.19 5.72 9.32
C LEU A 90 3.83 5.81 10.00
N SER A 91 2.76 5.89 9.20
CA SER A 91 1.42 5.76 9.73
C SER A 91 1.18 4.31 10.15
N LEU A 92 0.11 4.10 10.92
CA LEU A 92 -0.25 2.74 11.32
C LEU A 92 -0.64 1.88 10.11
N ILE A 93 -1.31 2.48 9.12
CA ILE A 93 -1.66 1.77 7.88
C ILE A 93 -0.41 1.43 7.08
N ASP A 94 0.58 2.32 7.03
CA ASP A 94 1.88 2.04 6.39
C ASP A 94 2.54 0.84 7.05
N ALA A 95 2.60 0.83 8.38
CA ALA A 95 3.20 -0.26 9.13
C ALA A 95 2.46 -1.57 8.88
N LEU A 96 1.14 -1.52 8.83
CA LEU A 96 0.32 -2.72 8.56
C LEU A 96 0.64 -3.30 7.18
N GLY A 97 0.68 -2.46 6.14
CA GLY A 97 1.00 -2.92 4.78
C GLY A 97 2.38 -3.58 4.71
N TYR A 98 3.36 -2.99 5.36
CA TYR A 98 4.71 -3.52 5.41
C TYR A 98 4.74 -4.90 6.10
N VAL A 99 4.05 -5.04 7.23
CA VAL A 99 3.94 -6.30 7.95
C VAL A 99 3.25 -7.37 7.08
N LEU A 100 2.17 -6.99 6.38
CA LEU A 100 1.46 -7.91 5.49
C LEU A 100 2.35 -8.38 4.34
N ALA A 101 3.13 -7.48 3.75
CA ALA A 101 4.06 -7.85 2.68
C ALA A 101 5.07 -8.90 3.17
N LYS A 102 5.63 -8.69 4.36
CA LYS A 102 6.57 -9.64 4.95
C LYS A 102 5.93 -10.99 5.26
N ARG A 103 4.72 -10.98 5.81
CA ARG A 103 4.00 -12.22 6.10
C ARG A 103 3.76 -13.03 4.83
N LEU A 104 3.42 -12.35 3.74
CA LEU A 104 3.15 -12.99 2.45
C LEU A 104 4.43 -13.30 1.66
N ARG A 105 5.59 -12.86 2.15
CA ARG A 105 6.90 -13.03 1.50
C ARG A 105 6.93 -12.42 0.10
N ILE A 106 6.40 -11.22 0.00
CA ILE A 106 6.44 -10.43 -1.23
C ILE A 106 7.01 -9.05 -0.92
N LEU A 107 7.51 -8.35 -1.94
CA LEU A 107 8.06 -7.01 -1.74
C LEU A 107 6.96 -5.99 -1.55
N PHE A 108 7.24 -5.01 -0.70
CA PHE A 108 6.35 -3.88 -0.44
C PHE A 108 6.67 -2.79 -1.46
N LEU A 109 5.74 -2.54 -2.36
CA LEU A 109 5.91 -1.57 -3.44
C LEU A 109 5.42 -0.20 -2.98
N THR A 110 6.31 0.78 -2.95
CA THR A 110 6.00 2.13 -2.48
C THR A 110 6.95 3.16 -3.08
N GLY A 111 6.53 4.40 -3.10
CA GLY A 111 7.40 5.54 -3.39
C GLY A 111 7.54 6.49 -2.21
N ASP A 112 7.00 6.12 -1.05
CA ASP A 112 7.11 6.92 0.17
C ASP A 112 8.54 6.83 0.72
N ARG A 113 9.19 7.98 0.87
CA ARG A 113 10.58 8.10 1.33
C ARG A 113 10.82 7.45 2.68
N GLU A 114 9.80 7.37 3.53
CA GLU A 114 9.94 6.77 4.87
C GLU A 114 10.31 5.29 4.79
N PHE A 115 10.03 4.62 3.67
CA PHE A 115 10.36 3.22 3.48
C PHE A 115 11.69 2.98 2.78
N LYS A 116 12.35 4.03 2.30
CA LYS A 116 13.49 3.89 1.40
C LYS A 116 14.61 3.01 1.95
N ASP A 117 14.87 3.09 3.25
CA ASP A 117 15.98 2.38 3.90
C ASP A 117 15.55 1.08 4.61
N LEU A 118 14.29 0.69 4.48
CA LEU A 118 13.81 -0.55 5.08
C LEU A 118 14.03 -1.73 4.12
N ASP A 119 14.24 -2.91 4.69
CA ASP A 119 14.33 -4.12 3.90
C ASP A 119 12.96 -4.49 3.31
N ASN A 120 12.94 -5.44 2.41
CA ASN A 120 11.71 -5.97 1.80
C ASN A 120 10.89 -4.91 1.05
N VAL A 121 11.54 -3.88 0.52
CA VAL A 121 10.89 -2.77 -0.16
C VAL A 121 11.34 -2.71 -1.61
N GLU A 122 10.36 -2.57 -2.50
CA GLU A 122 10.60 -2.17 -3.88
C GLU A 122 10.27 -0.68 -3.94
N TYR A 123 11.30 0.15 -3.85
CA TYR A 123 11.12 1.60 -3.79
C TYR A 123 11.13 2.20 -5.18
N VAL A 124 10.00 2.82 -5.56
CA VAL A 124 9.83 3.45 -6.88
C VAL A 124 9.23 4.84 -6.65
N LYS A 125 10.04 5.84 -6.81
CA LYS A 125 9.64 7.23 -6.60
C LYS A 125 8.80 7.75 -7.76
#